data_88ce2797cf3a315e4074432721fd6412
#
_entry.id   88ce2797cf3a315e4074432721fd6412
#
_cell.length_a   1.000
_cell.length_b   1.000
_cell.length_c   1.000
_cell.angle_alpha   90.00
_cell.angle_beta   90.00
_cell.angle_gamma   90.00
#
_symmetry.space_group_name_H-M   'P 1'
#
loop_
_entity.id
_entity.type
_entity.pdbx_description
1 polymer ?
#
loop_
_entity_poly.entity_id
_entity_poly.type
_entity_poly.pdbx_seq_one_letter_code
_entity_poly.pdbx_strand_id
1 'polypeptide(L)'
;MADLIPFVLRNLPLFLFVAALALAATIRTGTPAADRFLAWILLLPIGVTGLWAAVFHIFFPVIAAADIGWQVSPFQFEVGMADLAIGATACLSFWRSLDFKAAAVMVSSIFFLGDAVGHVKQMLIAGNFAPGNAGVPFYSDVALPLLLIGLLLIARRSQAAPRIS
;
A
#
# COMPACT_ATOMS: atom_id res chain seq x y z
N MET A 1 14.54 19.35 14.90
CA MET A 1 14.60 19.01 13.46
C MET A 1 15.13 17.59 13.22
N ALA A 2 16.05 17.09 14.05
CA ALA A 2 16.60 15.73 13.90
C ALA A 2 15.54 14.61 13.93
N ASP A 3 14.45 14.77 14.65
CA ASP A 3 13.40 13.74 14.81
C ASP A 3 12.27 13.84 13.77
N LEU A 4 12.18 14.96 13.04
CA LEU A 4 11.10 15.17 12.08
C LEU A 4 11.23 14.28 10.84
N ILE A 5 12.44 14.13 10.32
CA ILE A 5 12.70 13.31 9.14
C ILE A 5 12.38 11.84 9.40
N PRO A 6 12.91 11.19 10.45
CA PRO A 6 12.54 9.82 10.79
C PRO A 6 11.04 9.65 11.03
N PHE A 7 10.40 10.60 11.69
CA PHE A 7 8.95 10.59 11.90
C PHE A 7 8.17 10.61 10.57
N VAL A 8 8.50 11.51 9.65
CA VAL A 8 7.83 11.61 8.35
C VAL A 8 8.05 10.33 7.54
N LEU A 9 9.27 9.80 7.50
CA LEU A 9 9.59 8.61 6.73
C LEU A 9 8.88 7.37 7.25
N ARG A 10 8.79 7.21 8.57
CA ARG A 10 8.07 6.09 9.21
C ARG A 10 6.56 6.17 8.98
N ASN A 11 6.00 7.38 8.91
CA ASN A 11 4.57 7.59 8.73
C ASN A 11 4.19 7.93 7.27
N LEU A 12 5.12 7.75 6.33
CA LEU A 12 4.91 8.06 4.92
C LEU A 12 3.64 7.40 4.34
N PRO A 13 3.34 6.11 4.61
CA PRO A 13 2.12 5.48 4.12
C PRO A 13 0.84 6.21 4.56
N LEU A 14 0.79 6.66 5.82
CA LEU A 14 -0.34 7.40 6.35
C LEU A 14 -0.49 8.78 5.68
N PHE A 15 0.61 9.52 5.51
CA PHE A 15 0.57 10.81 4.82
C PHE A 15 0.15 10.68 3.36
N LEU A 16 0.65 9.67 2.66
CA LEU A 16 0.26 9.40 1.28
C LEU A 16 -1.21 8.94 1.19
N PHE A 17 -1.71 8.21 2.18
CA PHE A 17 -3.12 7.84 2.24
C PHE A 17 -4.03 9.06 2.40
N VAL A 18 -3.72 9.96 3.35
CA VAL A 18 -4.47 11.21 3.53
C VAL A 18 -4.41 12.08 2.27
N ALA A 19 -3.23 12.19 1.65
CA ALA A 19 -3.08 12.91 0.38
C ALA A 19 -3.92 12.28 -0.74
N ALA A 20 -3.96 10.95 -0.85
CA ALA A 20 -4.78 10.25 -1.83
C ALA A 20 -6.27 10.56 -1.66
N LEU A 21 -6.77 10.54 -0.41
CA LEU A 21 -8.16 10.90 -0.12
C LEU A 21 -8.46 12.36 -0.49
N ALA A 22 -7.59 13.29 -0.13
CA ALA A 22 -7.75 14.70 -0.44
C ALA A 22 -7.75 14.96 -1.95
N LEU A 23 -6.80 14.37 -2.69
CA LEU A 23 -6.71 14.51 -4.15
C LEU A 23 -7.91 13.86 -4.84
N ALA A 24 -8.33 12.68 -4.41
CA ALA A 24 -9.52 12.02 -4.94
C ALA A 24 -10.80 12.83 -4.69
N ALA A 25 -10.91 13.54 -3.58
CA ALA A 25 -12.07 14.36 -3.26
C ALA A 25 -12.09 15.67 -4.06
N THR A 26 -10.92 16.29 -4.27
CA THR A 26 -10.79 17.63 -4.87
C THR A 26 -10.65 17.59 -6.40
N ILE A 27 -9.86 16.67 -6.93
CA ILE A 27 -9.63 16.54 -8.37
C ILE A 27 -10.76 15.69 -8.96
N ARG A 28 -11.84 16.35 -9.36
CA ARG A 28 -13.00 15.71 -9.96
C ARG A 28 -12.75 15.49 -11.47
N THR A 29 -12.58 14.25 -11.84
CA THR A 29 -12.57 13.79 -13.23
C THR A 29 -13.97 13.27 -13.61
N GLY A 30 -14.28 13.06 -14.88
CA GLY A 30 -15.54 12.46 -15.32
C GLY A 30 -15.74 10.99 -14.90
N THR A 31 -14.80 10.39 -14.18
CA THR A 31 -14.88 9.01 -13.69
C THR A 31 -15.73 8.90 -12.41
N PRO A 32 -16.42 7.77 -12.19
CA PRO A 32 -17.15 7.51 -10.95
C PRO A 32 -16.25 7.68 -9.72
N ALA A 33 -16.84 8.16 -8.63
CA ALA A 33 -16.09 8.46 -7.41
C ALA A 33 -15.27 7.26 -6.91
N ALA A 34 -15.86 6.06 -6.88
CA ALA A 34 -15.17 4.87 -6.41
C ALA A 34 -13.91 4.53 -7.25
N ASP A 35 -13.99 4.66 -8.59
CA ASP A 35 -12.81 4.43 -9.46
C ASP A 35 -11.74 5.51 -9.26
N ARG A 36 -12.15 6.75 -9.03
CA ARG A 36 -11.23 7.84 -8.73
C ARG A 36 -10.50 7.65 -7.40
N PHE A 37 -11.22 7.30 -6.33
CA PHE A 37 -10.59 6.98 -5.04
C PHE A 37 -9.68 5.75 -5.15
N LEU A 38 -10.12 4.71 -5.86
CA LEU A 38 -9.32 3.52 -6.13
C LEU A 38 -8.00 3.88 -6.83
N ALA A 39 -8.07 4.74 -7.86
CA ALA A 39 -6.89 5.15 -8.61
C ALA A 39 -5.87 5.90 -7.73
N TRP A 40 -6.33 6.88 -6.92
CA TRP A 40 -5.44 7.65 -6.06
C TRP A 40 -4.85 6.80 -4.91
N ILE A 41 -5.61 5.86 -4.36
CA ILE A 41 -5.11 4.95 -3.32
C ILE A 41 -4.12 3.95 -3.92
N LEU A 42 -4.35 3.44 -5.12
CA LEU A 42 -3.35 2.62 -5.80
C LEU A 42 -2.07 3.42 -6.10
N LEU A 43 -2.18 4.68 -6.54
CA LEU A 43 -1.01 5.49 -6.88
C LEU A 43 -0.15 5.81 -5.65
N LEU A 44 -0.74 6.36 -4.59
CA LEU A 44 0.03 6.94 -3.49
C LEU A 44 0.34 5.92 -2.38
N PRO A 45 -0.61 5.45 -1.55
CA PRO A 45 -0.26 4.57 -0.45
C PRO A 45 0.18 3.17 -0.87
N ILE A 46 -0.20 2.68 -2.06
CA ILE A 46 0.31 1.40 -2.56
C ILE A 46 1.55 1.62 -3.43
N GLY A 47 1.41 2.42 -4.49
CA GLY A 47 2.44 2.59 -5.50
C GLY A 47 3.70 3.28 -4.96
N VAL A 48 3.55 4.52 -4.51
CA VAL A 48 4.70 5.32 -4.03
C VAL A 48 5.31 4.70 -2.78
N THR A 49 4.49 4.20 -1.84
CA THR A 49 5.01 3.51 -0.65
C THR A 49 5.73 2.22 -1.00
N GLY A 50 5.19 1.42 -1.94
CA GLY A 50 5.86 0.19 -2.40
C GLY A 50 7.22 0.48 -3.03
N LEU A 51 7.31 1.49 -3.90
CA LEU A 51 8.61 1.92 -4.46
C LEU A 51 9.58 2.40 -3.38
N TRP A 52 9.07 3.10 -2.37
CA TRP A 52 9.85 3.52 -1.21
C TRP A 52 10.35 2.33 -0.39
N ALA A 53 9.48 1.38 -0.05
CA ALA A 53 9.83 0.16 0.67
C ALA A 53 10.88 -0.66 -0.11
N ALA A 54 10.72 -0.81 -1.41
CA ALA A 54 11.68 -1.47 -2.30
C ALA A 54 13.08 -0.86 -2.18
N VAL A 55 13.20 0.47 -2.18
CA VAL A 55 14.50 1.15 -2.03
C VAL A 55 15.16 0.77 -0.70
N PHE A 56 14.39 0.74 0.40
CA PHE A 56 14.95 0.40 1.71
C PHE A 56 15.30 -1.08 1.83
N HIS A 57 14.45 -1.98 1.36
CA HIS A 57 14.71 -3.42 1.41
C HIS A 57 15.90 -3.83 0.52
N ILE A 58 16.06 -3.19 -0.64
CA ILE A 58 17.13 -3.53 -1.59
C ILE A 58 18.46 -2.88 -1.21
N PHE A 59 18.46 -1.57 -0.92
CA PHE A 59 19.71 -0.81 -0.78
C PHE A 59 20.09 -0.52 0.68
N PHE A 60 19.13 -0.56 1.62
CA PHE A 60 19.32 -0.26 3.03
C PHE A 60 18.76 -1.36 3.95
N PRO A 61 19.04 -2.66 3.69
CA PRO A 61 18.38 -3.77 4.38
C PRO A 61 18.56 -3.75 5.89
N VAL A 62 19.72 -3.26 6.38
CA VAL A 62 19.97 -3.13 7.82
C VAL A 62 19.02 -2.13 8.48
N ILE A 63 18.77 -1.00 7.81
CA ILE A 63 17.86 0.04 8.31
C ILE A 63 16.44 -0.47 8.33
N ALA A 64 15.99 -1.10 7.22
CA ALA A 64 14.64 -1.66 7.12
C ALA A 64 14.41 -2.75 8.18
N ALA A 65 15.32 -3.70 8.32
CA ALA A 65 15.21 -4.75 9.32
C ALA A 65 15.18 -4.21 10.76
N ALA A 66 16.00 -3.21 11.08
CA ALA A 66 16.02 -2.60 12.40
C ALA A 66 14.69 -1.89 12.74
N ASP A 67 14.06 -1.20 11.77
CA ASP A 67 12.77 -0.53 11.99
C ASP A 67 11.62 -1.53 12.24
N ILE A 68 11.65 -2.67 11.55
CA ILE A 68 10.67 -3.75 11.71
C ILE A 68 10.97 -4.61 12.95
N GLY A 69 12.20 -4.55 13.47
CA GLY A 69 12.66 -5.42 14.57
C GLY A 69 12.95 -6.85 14.13
N TRP A 70 13.37 -7.04 12.89
CA TRP A 70 13.69 -8.34 12.29
C TRP A 70 15.20 -8.48 12.06
N GLN A 71 15.64 -9.73 11.86
CA GLN A 71 17.02 -10.01 11.43
C GLN A 71 17.15 -9.81 9.92
N VAL A 72 18.28 -9.24 9.49
CA VAL A 72 18.61 -9.17 8.05
C VAL A 72 18.76 -10.57 7.49
N SER A 73 18.14 -10.82 6.35
CA SER A 73 18.23 -12.11 5.64
C SER A 73 18.28 -11.90 4.13
N PRO A 74 18.72 -12.91 3.35
CA PRO A 74 18.69 -12.86 1.88
C PRO A 74 17.27 -12.62 1.31
N PHE A 75 16.23 -13.10 1.99
CA PHE A 75 14.83 -12.87 1.60
C PHE A 75 14.42 -11.41 1.60
N GLN A 76 15.14 -10.54 2.30
CA GLN A 76 14.83 -9.10 2.30
C GLN A 76 15.00 -8.46 0.94
N PHE A 77 15.97 -8.91 0.15
CA PHE A 77 16.12 -8.49 -1.24
C PHE A 77 14.92 -8.95 -2.10
N GLU A 78 14.45 -10.19 -1.89
CA GLU A 78 13.30 -10.75 -2.63
C GLU A 78 12.01 -9.99 -2.28
N VAL A 79 11.80 -9.65 -1.00
CA VAL A 79 10.69 -8.80 -0.57
C VAL A 79 10.78 -7.42 -1.24
N GLY A 80 11.97 -6.81 -1.27
CA GLY A 80 12.18 -5.54 -1.97
C GLY A 80 11.86 -5.61 -3.47
N MET A 81 12.16 -6.72 -4.14
CA MET A 81 11.77 -6.92 -5.54
C MET A 81 10.25 -7.10 -5.71
N ALA A 82 9.58 -7.74 -4.75
CA ALA A 82 8.12 -7.82 -4.73
C ALA A 82 7.49 -6.43 -4.52
N ASP A 83 7.99 -5.64 -3.58
CA ASP A 83 7.57 -4.26 -3.35
C ASP A 83 7.76 -3.39 -4.60
N LEU A 84 8.89 -3.53 -5.29
CA LEU A 84 9.16 -2.83 -6.55
C LEU A 84 8.12 -3.19 -7.62
N ALA A 85 7.83 -4.48 -7.79
CA ALA A 85 6.87 -4.95 -8.78
C ALA A 85 5.44 -4.48 -8.47
N ILE A 86 5.03 -4.59 -7.21
CA ILE A 86 3.70 -4.15 -6.74
C ILE A 86 3.60 -2.62 -6.86
N GLY A 87 4.60 -1.89 -6.38
CA GLY A 87 4.63 -0.43 -6.41
C GLY A 87 4.56 0.12 -7.83
N ALA A 88 5.39 -0.41 -8.74
CA ALA A 88 5.39 -0.02 -10.15
C ALA A 88 4.05 -0.32 -10.83
N THR A 89 3.48 -1.51 -10.58
CA THR A 89 2.18 -1.91 -11.13
C THR A 89 1.06 -1.02 -10.62
N ALA A 90 1.05 -0.72 -9.32
CA ALA A 90 0.06 0.15 -8.70
C ALA A 90 0.16 1.60 -9.23
N CYS A 91 1.36 2.15 -9.38
CA CYS A 91 1.57 3.45 -10.00
C CYS A 91 1.04 3.47 -11.44
N LEU A 92 1.40 2.47 -12.24
CA LEU A 92 0.95 2.37 -13.63
C LEU A 92 -0.57 2.25 -13.73
N SER A 93 -1.23 1.59 -12.78
CA SER A 93 -2.67 1.35 -12.77
C SER A 93 -3.50 2.64 -12.74
N PHE A 94 -2.92 3.77 -12.27
CA PHE A 94 -3.60 5.07 -12.20
C PHE A 94 -4.23 5.50 -13.54
N TRP A 95 -3.51 5.26 -14.64
CA TRP A 95 -3.93 5.60 -16.01
C TRP A 95 -4.58 4.44 -16.77
N ARG A 96 -4.85 3.30 -16.11
CA ARG A 96 -5.30 2.08 -16.78
C ARG A 96 -6.78 1.79 -16.52
N SER A 97 -7.29 0.82 -17.27
CA SER A 97 -8.68 0.33 -17.14
C SER A 97 -8.96 -0.23 -15.74
N LEU A 98 -10.24 -0.35 -15.41
CA LEU A 98 -10.65 -0.94 -14.14
C LEU A 98 -10.22 -2.42 -14.00
N ASP A 99 -10.07 -3.15 -15.11
CA ASP A 99 -9.56 -4.53 -15.08
C ASP A 99 -8.07 -4.59 -14.72
N PHE A 100 -7.27 -3.64 -15.22
CA PHE A 100 -5.87 -3.53 -14.80
C PHE A 100 -5.77 -3.16 -13.31
N LYS A 101 -6.59 -2.21 -12.85
CA LYS A 101 -6.67 -1.86 -11.42
C LYS A 101 -7.10 -3.08 -10.58
N ALA A 102 -8.02 -3.91 -11.09
CA ALA A 102 -8.43 -5.14 -10.39
C ALA A 102 -7.27 -6.13 -10.21
N ALA A 103 -6.43 -6.30 -11.21
CA ALA A 103 -5.23 -7.12 -11.10
C ALA A 103 -4.24 -6.54 -10.07
N ALA A 104 -4.02 -5.22 -10.09
CA ALA A 104 -3.18 -4.54 -9.10
C ALA A 104 -3.73 -4.70 -7.67
N VAL A 105 -5.04 -4.53 -7.49
CA VAL A 105 -5.72 -4.77 -6.19
C VAL A 105 -5.54 -6.20 -5.72
N MET A 106 -5.72 -7.18 -6.59
CA MET A 106 -5.58 -8.59 -6.23
C MET A 106 -4.17 -8.90 -5.74
N VAL A 107 -3.16 -8.52 -6.51
CA VAL A 107 -1.74 -8.80 -6.16
C VAL A 107 -1.35 -8.09 -4.87
N SER A 108 -1.61 -6.79 -4.75
CA SER A 108 -1.27 -6.03 -3.54
C SER A 108 -2.03 -6.53 -2.31
N SER A 109 -3.32 -6.90 -2.46
CA SER A 109 -4.11 -7.39 -1.32
C SER A 109 -3.62 -8.74 -0.81
N ILE A 110 -3.23 -9.66 -1.68
CA ILE A 110 -2.66 -10.96 -1.27
C ILE A 110 -1.34 -10.73 -0.53
N PHE A 111 -0.47 -9.88 -1.05
CA PHE A 111 0.82 -9.59 -0.46
C PHE A 111 0.66 -8.95 0.93
N PHE A 112 -0.07 -7.85 1.04
CA PHE A 112 -0.24 -7.13 2.30
C PHE A 112 -0.98 -7.92 3.38
N LEU A 113 -2.02 -8.68 3.01
CA LEU A 113 -2.67 -9.56 3.99
C LEU A 113 -1.72 -10.68 4.45
N GLY A 114 -0.84 -11.16 3.57
CA GLY A 114 0.23 -12.08 3.94
C GLY A 114 1.23 -11.45 4.93
N ASP A 115 1.63 -10.21 4.67
CA ASP A 115 2.52 -9.44 5.56
C ASP A 115 1.86 -9.20 6.93
N ALA A 116 0.56 -8.85 6.95
CA ALA A 116 -0.20 -8.69 8.19
C ALA A 116 -0.19 -9.99 9.04
N VAL A 117 -0.32 -11.15 8.41
CA VAL A 117 -0.18 -12.45 9.10
C VAL A 117 1.24 -12.62 9.63
N GLY A 118 2.26 -12.23 8.87
CA GLY A 118 3.66 -12.23 9.30
C GLY A 118 3.89 -11.35 10.53
N HIS A 119 3.35 -10.13 10.52
CA HIS A 119 3.40 -9.19 11.64
C HIS A 119 2.76 -9.76 12.91
N VAL A 120 1.54 -10.33 12.79
CA VAL A 120 0.86 -11.00 13.92
C VAL A 120 1.69 -12.16 14.45
N LYS A 121 2.25 -12.99 13.56
CA LYS A 121 3.11 -14.10 13.97
C LYS A 121 4.33 -13.63 14.75
N GLN A 122 4.97 -12.54 14.35
CA GLN A 122 6.11 -11.96 15.05
C GLN A 122 5.70 -11.39 16.41
N MET A 123 4.55 -10.74 16.52
CA MET A 123 4.03 -10.28 17.81
C MET A 123 3.79 -11.45 18.78
N LEU A 124 3.20 -12.55 18.30
CA LEU A 124 2.83 -13.69 19.14
C LEU A 124 4.01 -14.59 19.52
N ILE A 125 4.94 -14.83 18.59
CA ILE A 125 6.03 -15.81 18.79
C ILE A 125 7.27 -15.13 19.36
N ALA A 126 7.62 -13.94 18.85
CA ALA A 126 8.84 -13.24 19.21
C ALA A 126 8.62 -12.05 20.16
N GLY A 127 7.37 -11.72 20.53
CA GLY A 127 7.06 -10.53 21.32
C GLY A 127 7.48 -9.23 20.62
N ASN A 128 7.53 -9.22 19.29
CA ASN A 128 7.99 -8.07 18.53
C ASN A 128 6.90 -7.02 18.36
N PHE A 129 6.96 -5.96 19.15
CA PHE A 129 6.08 -4.79 19.08
C PHE A 129 6.84 -3.54 18.58
N ALA A 130 7.91 -3.72 17.78
CA ALA A 130 8.59 -2.61 17.13
C ALA A 130 7.61 -1.78 16.26
N PRO A 131 7.81 -0.46 16.14
CA PRO A 131 6.90 0.42 15.39
C PRO A 131 6.68 -0.01 13.94
N GLY A 132 7.69 -0.57 13.27
CA GLY A 132 7.58 -1.11 11.92
C GLY A 132 6.86 -2.46 11.84
N ASN A 133 6.71 -3.18 12.97
CA ASN A 133 6.01 -4.47 13.02
C ASN A 133 4.57 -4.36 13.53
N ALA A 134 4.32 -3.54 14.55
CA ALA A 134 3.01 -3.44 15.22
C ALA A 134 2.36 -2.06 15.07
N GLY A 135 2.96 -1.16 14.28
CA GLY A 135 2.49 0.21 14.06
C GLY A 135 1.76 0.40 12.73
N VAL A 136 2.00 1.57 12.11
CA VAL A 136 1.33 1.99 10.85
C VAL A 136 1.44 0.94 9.73
N PRO A 137 2.59 0.27 9.50
CA PRO A 137 2.67 -0.76 8.46
C PRO A 137 1.63 -1.87 8.65
N PHE A 138 1.56 -2.48 9.83
CA PHE A 138 0.59 -3.53 10.14
C PHE A 138 -0.86 -3.10 9.89
N TYR A 139 -1.24 -1.91 10.37
CA TYR A 139 -2.62 -1.41 10.16
C TYR A 139 -2.88 -1.10 8.69
N SER A 140 -1.88 -0.63 7.95
CA SER A 140 -1.99 -0.40 6.50
C SER A 140 -2.19 -1.69 5.74
N ASP A 141 -1.48 -2.76 6.11
CA ASP A 141 -1.56 -4.08 5.48
C ASP A 141 -2.91 -4.76 5.64
N VAL A 142 -3.67 -4.38 6.66
CA VAL A 142 -5.06 -4.84 6.83
C VAL A 142 -6.05 -3.88 6.18
N ALA A 143 -5.94 -2.58 6.46
CA ALA A 143 -6.95 -1.62 6.08
C ALA A 143 -6.98 -1.32 4.57
N LEU A 144 -5.80 -1.19 3.93
CA LEU A 144 -5.72 -0.85 2.51
C LEU A 144 -6.29 -1.95 1.61
N PRO A 145 -5.98 -3.24 1.79
CA PRO A 145 -6.62 -4.30 1.00
C PRO A 145 -8.14 -4.30 1.10
N LEU A 146 -8.68 -4.19 2.31
CA LEU A 146 -10.14 -4.18 2.52
C LEU A 146 -10.79 -2.98 1.83
N LEU A 147 -10.18 -1.80 1.92
CA LEU A 147 -10.65 -0.59 1.26
C LEU A 147 -10.57 -0.71 -0.27
N LEU A 148 -9.44 -1.20 -0.80
CA LEU A 148 -9.24 -1.38 -2.24
C LEU A 148 -10.27 -2.35 -2.85
N ILE A 149 -10.49 -3.49 -2.19
CA ILE A 149 -11.49 -4.48 -2.61
C ILE A 149 -12.89 -3.85 -2.59
N GLY A 150 -13.25 -3.15 -1.51
CA GLY A 150 -14.54 -2.45 -1.40
C GLY A 150 -14.75 -1.43 -2.51
N LEU A 151 -13.77 -0.56 -2.76
CA LEU A 151 -13.82 0.44 -3.83
C LEU A 151 -13.91 -0.20 -5.22
N LEU A 152 -13.15 -1.27 -5.47
CA LEU A 152 -13.20 -2.01 -6.73
C LEU A 152 -14.59 -2.59 -6.98
N LEU A 153 -15.21 -3.21 -5.98
CA LEU A 153 -16.55 -3.77 -6.10
C LEU A 153 -17.61 -2.69 -6.39
N ILE A 154 -17.51 -1.53 -5.72
CA ILE A 154 -18.41 -0.39 -5.97
C ILE A 154 -18.17 0.17 -7.38
N ALA A 155 -16.92 0.34 -7.80
CA ALA A 155 -16.59 0.85 -9.14
C ALA A 155 -17.13 -0.08 -10.24
N ARG A 156 -17.00 -1.39 -10.10
CA ARG A 156 -17.54 -2.38 -11.04
C ARG A 156 -19.06 -2.32 -11.13
N ARG A 157 -19.76 -2.21 -9.99
CA ARG A 157 -21.23 -2.05 -9.99
C ARG A 157 -21.66 -0.78 -10.69
N SER A 158 -20.94 0.33 -10.49
CA SER A 158 -21.25 1.61 -11.16
C SER A 158 -21.05 1.56 -12.66
N GLN A 159 -20.15 0.73 -13.19
CA GLN A 159 -19.96 0.54 -14.62
C GLN A 159 -21.01 -0.38 -15.25
N ALA A 160 -21.52 -1.36 -14.48
CA ALA A 160 -22.53 -2.31 -14.93
C ALA A 160 -23.95 -1.72 -14.92
N ALA A 161 -24.19 -0.60 -14.24
CA ALA A 161 -25.52 0.04 -14.19
C ALA A 161 -25.88 0.64 -15.57
N PRO A 162 -27.10 0.40 -16.10
CA PRO A 162 -27.54 1.01 -17.34
C PRO A 162 -27.46 2.54 -17.24
N ARG A 163 -26.84 3.19 -18.21
CA ARG A 163 -26.96 4.65 -18.34
C ARG A 163 -28.37 4.97 -18.73
N ILE A 164 -29.16 5.49 -17.80
CA ILE A 164 -30.50 6.05 -18.12
C ILE A 164 -30.20 7.29 -18.98
N SER A 165 -30.48 7.19 -20.25
CA SER A 165 -30.39 8.25 -21.27
C SER A 165 -31.53 9.26 -21.10
#